data_97080238d81521f3d350bbd85b1623de
#
_entry.id   97080238d81521f3d350bbd85b1623de
#
_cell.length_a   1.000
_cell.length_b   1.000
_cell.length_c   1.000
_cell.angle_alpha   90.00
_cell.angle_beta   90.00
_cell.angle_gamma   90.00
#
_symmetry.space_group_name_H-M   'P 1'
#
loop_
_entity.id
_entity.type
_entity.pdbx_description
1 polymer ?
#
loop_
_entity_poly.entity_id
_entity_poly.type
_entity_poly.pdbx_seq_one_letter_code
_entity_poly.pdbx_strand_id
1 'polypeptide(L)'
;APMFIGDQTDALMFSSNRQEKQKGTKKLSRPSNVTGQQLFQLYQTRKNAAGEWDEIELAEGLYGEAESEENANDSTNQKGSTAEMGVCCFTQDGRTMYFTYSKPINGQDLGAKIYKSERASGEWGEAQEVKLFADSSITCGHPALSANGDTLYFVSDAPGGIGGKDIWMA
;
A
#
# COMPACT_ATOMS: atom_id res chain seq x y z
N ALA A 1 7.41 5.92 5.10
CA ALA A 1 7.72 7.35 4.91
C ALA A 1 6.43 8.09 4.55
N PRO A 2 6.18 9.29 5.09
CA PRO A 2 5.05 10.10 4.70
C PRO A 2 5.27 10.75 3.33
N MET A 3 4.21 10.87 2.53
CA MET A 3 4.21 11.51 1.21
C MET A 3 2.99 12.42 1.08
N PHE A 4 3.16 13.60 0.50
CA PHE A 4 2.03 14.44 0.11
C PHE A 4 1.29 13.82 -1.08
N ILE A 5 -0.04 13.98 -1.08
CA ILE A 5 -0.89 13.46 -2.16
C ILE A 5 -0.92 14.51 -3.29
N GLY A 6 -0.15 14.26 -4.34
CA GLY A 6 0.03 15.22 -5.43
C GLY A 6 0.88 16.43 -5.02
N ASP A 7 0.72 17.54 -5.72
CA ASP A 7 1.45 18.79 -5.48
C ASP A 7 0.91 19.60 -4.28
N GLN A 8 -0.19 19.16 -3.69
CA GLN A 8 -0.82 19.85 -2.58
C GLN A 8 -0.21 19.43 -1.25
N THR A 9 0.03 20.38 -0.37
CA THR A 9 0.60 20.14 0.97
C THR A 9 -0.47 20.03 2.06
N ASP A 10 -1.71 19.80 1.68
CA ASP A 10 -2.88 19.71 2.54
C ASP A 10 -3.39 18.28 2.77
N ALA A 11 -2.84 17.31 2.05
CA ALA A 11 -3.16 15.90 2.22
C ALA A 11 -1.89 15.06 2.28
N LEU A 12 -1.83 14.15 3.25
CA LEU A 12 -0.67 13.32 3.54
C LEU A 12 -1.08 11.85 3.62
N MET A 13 -0.27 10.97 3.02
CA MET A 13 -0.38 9.52 3.19
C MET A 13 0.91 8.95 3.76
N PHE A 14 0.79 7.92 4.59
CA PHE A 14 1.92 7.23 5.20
C PHE A 14 1.58 5.80 5.58
N SER A 15 2.59 4.94 5.60
CA SER A 15 2.45 3.58 6.12
C SER A 15 2.69 3.54 7.62
N SER A 16 1.87 2.77 8.34
CA SER A 16 1.99 2.60 9.79
C SER A 16 1.46 1.23 10.21
N ASN A 17 2.07 0.65 11.23
CA ASN A 17 1.59 -0.56 11.91
C ASN A 17 0.85 -0.24 13.22
N ARG A 18 0.27 0.96 13.33
CA ARG A 18 -0.48 1.39 14.50
C ARG A 18 -1.68 0.48 14.75
N GLN A 19 -1.95 0.22 16.02
CA GLN A 19 -3.21 -0.39 16.44
C GLN A 19 -4.22 0.74 16.65
N GLU A 20 -5.16 0.92 15.73
CA GLU A 20 -6.27 1.82 15.98
C GLU A 20 -7.34 1.12 16.81
N LYS A 21 -7.72 1.76 17.91
CA LYS A 21 -8.98 1.48 18.58
C LYS A 21 -10.10 2.13 17.78
N GLN A 22 -10.51 1.52 16.66
CA GLN A 22 -11.72 1.99 15.99
C GLN A 22 -12.92 1.83 16.90
N LYS A 23 -13.73 2.86 16.98
CA LYS A 23 -15.10 2.83 17.50
C LYS A 23 -15.94 1.93 16.57
N GLY A 24 -15.95 0.62 16.80
CA GLY A 24 -16.73 -0.36 16.03
C GLY A 24 -15.85 -1.47 15.42
N THR A 25 -15.80 -2.59 16.07
CA THR A 25 -15.64 -4.01 15.68
C THR A 25 -14.76 -4.49 14.52
N LYS A 26 -13.91 -3.74 13.85
CA LYS A 26 -13.00 -4.31 12.85
C LYS A 26 -11.54 -4.06 13.20
N LYS A 27 -10.81 -5.10 13.60
CA LYS A 27 -9.36 -5.14 13.52
C LYS A 27 -8.98 -5.25 12.05
N LEU A 28 -8.39 -4.20 11.49
CA LEU A 28 -8.11 -4.09 10.06
C LEU A 28 -6.81 -4.76 9.62
N SER A 29 -5.91 -5.09 10.54
CA SER A 29 -4.71 -5.87 10.25
C SER A 29 -4.50 -6.97 11.27
N ARG A 30 -3.93 -8.09 10.80
CA ARG A 30 -3.49 -9.20 11.67
C ARG A 30 -2.01 -9.05 11.97
N PRO A 31 -1.54 -9.59 13.11
CA PRO A 31 -0.11 -9.76 13.30
C PRO A 31 0.48 -10.68 12.21
N SER A 32 1.67 -10.36 11.74
CA SER A 32 2.43 -11.24 10.88
C SER A 32 2.67 -12.58 11.58
N ASN A 33 2.37 -13.68 10.90
CA ASN A 33 2.65 -15.02 11.40
C ASN A 33 4.17 -15.30 11.54
N VAL A 34 5.01 -14.49 10.90
CA VAL A 34 6.48 -14.64 10.93
C VAL A 34 7.10 -13.80 12.04
N THR A 35 6.68 -12.52 12.16
CA THR A 35 7.31 -11.57 13.09
C THR A 35 6.48 -11.32 14.35
N GLY A 36 5.20 -11.70 14.37
CA GLY A 36 4.26 -11.37 15.44
C GLY A 36 3.89 -9.88 15.53
N GLN A 37 4.44 -9.04 14.65
CA GLN A 37 4.16 -7.62 14.61
C GLN A 37 2.92 -7.32 13.76
N GLN A 38 2.24 -6.21 14.04
CA GLN A 38 1.14 -5.74 13.19
C GLN A 38 1.66 -5.39 11.79
N LEU A 39 0.92 -5.80 10.77
CA LEU A 39 1.25 -5.47 9.38
C LEU A 39 1.08 -3.98 9.12
N PHE A 40 1.93 -3.43 8.26
CA PHE A 40 1.83 -2.05 7.84
C PHE A 40 0.61 -1.84 6.93
N GLN A 41 -0.09 -0.74 7.15
CA GLN A 41 -1.24 -0.29 6.37
C GLN A 41 -1.03 1.16 5.93
N LEU A 42 -1.74 1.60 4.89
CA LEU A 42 -1.71 2.98 4.44
C LEU A 42 -2.80 3.80 5.14
N TYR A 43 -2.39 4.92 5.71
CA TYR A 43 -3.23 5.90 6.39
C TYR A 43 -3.12 7.24 5.71
N GLN A 44 -4.19 8.00 5.74
CA GLN A 44 -4.25 9.35 5.21
C GLN A 44 -4.77 10.34 6.24
N THR A 45 -4.38 11.60 6.08
CA THR A 45 -4.94 12.73 6.81
C THR A 45 -4.94 13.96 5.92
N ARG A 46 -5.79 14.93 6.22
CA ARG A 46 -5.91 16.20 5.48
C ARG A 46 -5.91 17.36 6.44
N LYS A 47 -5.56 18.53 5.93
CA LYS A 47 -5.77 19.78 6.67
C LYS A 47 -7.22 20.23 6.54
N ASN A 48 -7.79 20.68 7.65
CA ASN A 48 -9.07 21.33 7.70
C ASN A 48 -8.98 22.81 7.24
N ALA A 49 -10.09 23.50 7.23
CA ALA A 49 -10.14 24.92 6.83
C ALA A 49 -9.31 25.87 7.73
N ALA A 50 -8.97 25.44 8.95
CA ALA A 50 -8.08 26.17 9.86
C ALA A 50 -6.58 25.88 9.62
N GLY A 51 -6.25 24.96 8.71
CA GLY A 51 -4.89 24.53 8.41
C GLY A 51 -4.34 23.49 9.40
N GLU A 52 -5.17 22.94 10.27
CA GLU A 52 -4.82 21.87 11.21
C GLU A 52 -5.06 20.51 10.58
N TRP A 53 -4.25 19.50 10.94
CA TRP A 53 -4.43 18.13 10.47
C TRP A 53 -5.66 17.49 11.13
N ASP A 54 -6.55 16.94 10.31
CA ASP A 54 -7.72 16.18 10.75
C ASP A 54 -7.34 14.79 11.29
N GLU A 55 -8.34 14.05 11.76
CA GLU A 55 -8.16 12.66 12.20
C GLU A 55 -7.50 11.82 11.08
N ILE A 56 -6.66 10.88 11.51
CA ILE A 56 -5.99 9.96 10.62
C ILE A 56 -6.96 8.83 10.28
N GLU A 57 -7.14 8.58 9.00
CA GLU A 57 -8.04 7.56 8.47
C GLU A 57 -7.26 6.46 7.73
N LEU A 58 -7.76 5.24 7.77
CA LEU A 58 -7.26 4.16 6.93
C LEU A 58 -7.69 4.38 5.47
N ALA A 59 -6.81 4.10 4.52
CA ALA A 59 -7.12 4.12 3.10
C ALA A 59 -7.87 2.83 2.69
N GLU A 60 -9.14 2.70 3.08
CA GLU A 60 -9.92 1.46 2.99
C GLU A 60 -10.17 0.95 1.56
N GLY A 61 -10.39 1.84 0.60
CA GLY A 61 -10.74 1.47 -0.78
C GLY A 61 -9.69 0.63 -1.53
N LEU A 62 -8.48 0.55 -0.99
CA LEU A 62 -7.37 -0.20 -1.61
C LEU A 62 -7.52 -1.72 -1.52
N TYR A 63 -8.36 -2.22 -0.61
CA TYR A 63 -8.41 -3.65 -0.28
C TYR A 63 -9.35 -4.47 -1.17
N GLY A 64 -10.25 -3.86 -1.92
CA GLY A 64 -11.29 -4.57 -2.67
C GLY A 64 -12.31 -5.32 -1.77
N GLU A 65 -13.47 -5.63 -2.31
CA GLU A 65 -14.55 -6.30 -1.58
C GLU A 65 -14.21 -7.77 -1.24
N ALA A 66 -13.45 -8.46 -2.10
CA ALA A 66 -13.11 -9.87 -1.93
C ALA A 66 -12.25 -10.16 -0.68
N GLU A 67 -11.45 -9.21 -0.22
CA GLU A 67 -10.62 -9.40 0.99
C GLU A 67 -11.43 -9.36 2.29
N SER A 68 -12.61 -8.78 2.26
CA SER A 68 -13.50 -8.77 3.42
C SER A 68 -14.20 -10.12 3.65
N GLU A 69 -14.33 -10.97 2.63
CA GLU A 69 -15.07 -12.22 2.67
C GLU A 69 -14.19 -13.48 2.81
N GLU A 70 -13.02 -13.54 2.16
CA GLU A 70 -12.14 -14.72 2.20
C GLU A 70 -11.62 -15.09 3.61
N ASN A 71 -11.62 -14.13 4.53
CA ASN A 71 -11.19 -14.35 5.91
C ASN A 71 -12.31 -14.81 6.86
N ALA A 72 -13.52 -15.04 6.36
CA ALA A 72 -14.66 -15.45 7.19
C ALA A 72 -14.56 -16.90 7.70
N ASN A 73 -13.75 -17.75 7.09
CA ASN A 73 -13.65 -19.20 7.39
C ASN A 73 -12.40 -19.61 8.17
N ASP A 74 -11.57 -18.68 8.63
CA ASP A 74 -10.49 -19.02 9.55
C ASP A 74 -11.05 -19.28 10.94
N SER A 75 -10.81 -20.48 11.45
CA SER A 75 -11.27 -20.97 12.78
C SER A 75 -10.80 -20.11 13.97
N THR A 76 -9.95 -19.11 13.74
CA THR A 76 -9.46 -18.16 14.77
C THR A 76 -10.37 -16.95 14.99
N ASN A 77 -11.46 -16.80 14.22
CA ASN A 77 -12.43 -15.70 14.33
C ASN A 77 -11.83 -14.27 14.24
N GLN A 78 -10.64 -14.12 13.63
CA GLN A 78 -9.97 -12.84 13.46
C GLN A 78 -10.19 -12.32 12.03
N LYS A 79 -11.16 -11.42 11.84
CA LYS A 79 -11.32 -10.65 10.60
C LYS A 79 -10.23 -9.59 10.50
N GLY A 80 -9.52 -9.54 9.38
CA GLY A 80 -8.51 -8.52 9.10
C GLY A 80 -7.67 -8.86 7.88
N SER A 81 -7.17 -7.86 7.18
CA SER A 81 -6.29 -8.05 6.02
C SER A 81 -4.98 -8.74 6.43
N THR A 82 -4.55 -9.70 5.63
CA THR A 82 -3.22 -10.33 5.72
C THR A 82 -2.19 -9.62 4.84
N ALA A 83 -2.61 -8.61 4.10
CA ALA A 83 -1.76 -7.84 3.22
C ALA A 83 -0.97 -6.77 3.96
N GLU A 84 0.27 -6.54 3.54
CA GLU A 84 1.14 -5.49 4.03
C GLU A 84 1.33 -4.42 2.96
N MET A 85 1.14 -3.14 3.33
CA MET A 85 1.32 -2.01 2.45
C MET A 85 2.50 -1.16 2.90
N GLY A 86 3.41 -0.89 1.97
CA GLY A 86 4.63 -0.10 2.21
C GLY A 86 4.57 1.30 1.63
N VAL A 87 5.76 1.79 1.31
CA VAL A 87 5.98 3.13 0.74
C VAL A 87 5.13 3.36 -0.51
N CYS A 88 4.56 4.55 -0.63
CA CYS A 88 3.78 5.00 -1.79
C CYS A 88 4.39 6.26 -2.44
N CYS A 89 4.05 6.50 -3.69
CA CYS A 89 4.25 7.76 -4.41
C CYS A 89 3.02 8.08 -5.26
N PHE A 90 2.91 9.34 -5.71
CA PHE A 90 1.73 9.84 -6.40
C PHE A 90 2.12 10.51 -7.71
N THR A 91 1.19 10.47 -8.69
CA THR A 91 1.23 11.41 -9.82
C THR A 91 1.06 12.84 -9.29
N GLN A 92 1.55 13.82 -10.06
CA GLN A 92 1.54 15.24 -9.70
C GLN A 92 0.12 15.74 -9.40
N ASP A 93 -0.88 15.25 -10.11
CA ASP A 93 -2.29 15.57 -9.89
C ASP A 93 -2.94 14.85 -8.69
N GLY A 94 -2.20 13.95 -8.03
CA GLY A 94 -2.67 13.17 -6.88
C GLY A 94 -3.76 12.15 -7.20
N ARG A 95 -4.02 11.86 -8.47
CA ARG A 95 -5.08 10.93 -8.88
C ARG A 95 -4.65 9.48 -8.93
N THR A 96 -3.38 9.22 -9.17
CA THR A 96 -2.84 7.85 -9.21
C THR A 96 -1.78 7.70 -8.13
N MET A 97 -1.89 6.62 -7.38
CA MET A 97 -0.92 6.20 -6.37
C MET A 97 -0.26 4.90 -6.81
N TYR A 98 1.05 4.83 -6.64
CA TYR A 98 1.81 3.59 -6.70
C TYR A 98 2.32 3.26 -5.32
N PHE A 99 2.26 2.00 -4.91
CA PHE A 99 2.69 1.59 -3.57
C PHE A 99 3.20 0.15 -3.55
N THR A 100 4.01 -0.15 -2.56
CA THR A 100 4.44 -1.51 -2.28
C THR A 100 3.32 -2.27 -1.61
N TYR A 101 3.02 -3.47 -2.12
CA TYR A 101 1.99 -4.34 -1.60
C TYR A 101 2.49 -5.78 -1.54
N SER A 102 2.30 -6.43 -0.42
CA SER A 102 2.62 -7.85 -0.23
C SER A 102 1.39 -8.54 0.33
N LYS A 103 0.91 -9.53 -0.41
CA LYS A 103 -0.24 -10.35 -0.03
C LYS A 103 0.11 -11.82 -0.20
N PRO A 104 0.02 -12.64 0.84
CA PRO A 104 0.11 -14.09 0.67
C PRO A 104 -1.04 -14.60 -0.21
N ILE A 105 -0.72 -15.37 -1.24
CA ILE A 105 -1.71 -16.04 -2.09
C ILE A 105 -1.69 -17.53 -1.73
N ASN A 106 -2.84 -18.08 -1.34
CA ASN A 106 -2.96 -19.47 -0.89
C ASN A 106 -1.94 -19.85 0.21
N GLY A 107 -1.67 -18.92 1.13
CA GLY A 107 -0.70 -19.11 2.21
C GLY A 107 0.77 -19.07 1.78
N GLN A 108 1.04 -18.77 0.52
CA GLN A 108 2.38 -18.63 -0.04
C GLN A 108 2.73 -17.15 -0.17
N ASP A 109 3.83 -16.73 0.46
CA ASP A 109 4.37 -15.38 0.30
C ASP A 109 5.09 -15.28 -1.05
N LEU A 110 4.50 -14.56 -1.98
CA LEU A 110 5.11 -14.28 -3.30
C LEU A 110 6.00 -13.03 -3.27
N GLY A 111 6.25 -12.48 -2.10
CA GLY A 111 7.02 -11.26 -1.91
C GLY A 111 6.25 -10.00 -2.28
N ALA A 112 6.96 -8.87 -2.16
CA ALA A 112 6.38 -7.56 -2.43
C ALA A 112 6.27 -7.30 -3.94
N LYS A 113 5.19 -6.63 -4.35
CA LYS A 113 4.93 -6.15 -5.70
C LYS A 113 4.57 -4.66 -5.65
N ILE A 114 4.60 -4.01 -6.81
CA ILE A 114 4.07 -2.67 -6.95
C ILE A 114 2.64 -2.76 -7.47
N TYR A 115 1.76 -2.07 -6.76
CA TYR A 115 0.36 -1.90 -7.13
C TYR A 115 0.09 -0.43 -7.41
N LYS A 116 -0.93 -0.17 -8.19
CA LYS A 116 -1.49 1.16 -8.41
C LYS A 116 -2.95 1.19 -7.98
N SER A 117 -3.39 2.35 -7.53
CA SER A 117 -4.80 2.67 -7.33
C SER A 117 -5.08 4.05 -7.91
N GLU A 118 -6.27 4.21 -8.44
CA GLU A 118 -6.75 5.48 -8.98
C GLU A 118 -7.82 6.05 -8.06
N ARG A 119 -7.79 7.37 -7.89
CA ARG A 119 -8.70 8.09 -7.02
C ARG A 119 -9.86 8.66 -7.81
N ALA A 120 -11.08 8.29 -7.43
CA ALA A 120 -12.31 8.85 -7.98
C ALA A 120 -13.18 9.40 -6.84
N SER A 121 -13.75 10.59 -7.04
CA SER A 121 -14.66 11.24 -6.06
C SER A 121 -14.09 11.37 -4.64
N GLY A 122 -12.76 11.42 -4.52
CA GLY A 122 -12.09 11.56 -3.22
C GLY A 122 -11.67 10.24 -2.56
N GLU A 123 -12.10 9.10 -3.08
CA GLU A 123 -11.81 7.77 -2.54
C GLU A 123 -10.86 7.00 -3.44
N TRP A 124 -10.01 6.15 -2.85
CA TRP A 124 -9.13 5.25 -3.57
C TRP A 124 -9.91 4.03 -4.05
N GLY A 125 -9.73 3.67 -5.32
CA GLY A 125 -10.27 2.45 -5.89
C GLY A 125 -9.43 1.22 -5.55
N GLU A 126 -9.93 0.05 -5.96
CA GLU A 126 -9.24 -1.23 -5.77
C GLU A 126 -7.82 -1.22 -6.36
N ALA A 127 -6.88 -1.77 -5.61
CA ALA A 127 -5.49 -1.87 -6.00
C ALA A 127 -5.29 -2.89 -7.15
N GLN A 128 -4.52 -2.49 -8.16
CA GLN A 128 -4.17 -3.32 -9.32
C GLN A 128 -2.67 -3.51 -9.41
N GLU A 129 -2.22 -4.73 -9.63
CA GLU A 129 -0.80 -5.03 -9.80
C GLU A 129 -0.24 -4.36 -11.06
N VAL A 130 0.90 -3.69 -10.91
CA VAL A 130 1.71 -3.18 -12.03
C VAL A 130 2.68 -4.29 -12.45
N LYS A 131 2.37 -4.96 -13.55
CA LYS A 131 3.19 -6.07 -14.06
C LYS A 131 4.47 -5.55 -14.71
N LEU A 132 5.53 -5.43 -13.93
CA LEU A 132 6.84 -4.96 -14.36
C LEU A 132 7.70 -6.08 -14.96
N PHE A 133 7.49 -7.31 -14.55
CA PHE A 133 8.22 -8.50 -15.03
C PHE A 133 7.24 -9.62 -15.38
N ALA A 134 7.65 -10.46 -16.33
CA ALA A 134 6.89 -11.67 -16.69
C ALA A 134 7.00 -12.76 -15.61
N ASP A 135 8.14 -12.82 -14.92
CA ASP A 135 8.41 -13.77 -13.83
C ASP A 135 7.78 -13.24 -12.52
N SER A 136 6.79 -13.95 -12.03
CA SER A 136 6.08 -13.59 -10.81
C SER A 136 6.89 -13.82 -9.51
N SER A 137 8.02 -14.51 -9.58
CA SER A 137 8.90 -14.68 -8.41
C SER A 137 9.74 -13.42 -8.10
N ILE A 138 9.93 -12.52 -9.08
CA ILE A 138 10.69 -11.30 -8.91
C ILE A 138 9.94 -10.36 -7.98
N THR A 139 10.61 -9.86 -6.93
CA THR A 139 10.03 -8.90 -6.00
C THR A 139 10.31 -7.47 -6.42
N CYS A 140 9.32 -6.58 -6.18
CA CYS A 140 9.43 -5.15 -6.47
C CYS A 140 8.84 -4.33 -5.32
N GLY A 141 9.45 -3.18 -5.05
CA GLY A 141 8.92 -2.27 -4.02
C GLY A 141 9.55 -0.89 -4.08
N HIS A 142 9.16 -0.05 -3.13
CA HIS A 142 9.68 1.31 -2.99
C HIS A 142 9.52 2.16 -4.27
N PRO A 143 8.30 2.28 -4.82
CA PRO A 143 8.06 3.05 -6.02
C PRO A 143 8.35 4.54 -5.81
N ALA A 144 8.91 5.19 -6.82
CA ALA A 144 9.10 6.63 -6.89
C ALA A 144 8.92 7.10 -8.33
N LEU A 145 8.11 8.12 -8.56
CA LEU A 145 7.93 8.71 -9.88
C LEU A 145 8.96 9.80 -10.14
N SER A 146 9.38 9.92 -11.41
CA SER A 146 10.09 11.09 -11.89
C SER A 146 9.21 12.34 -11.73
N ALA A 147 9.85 13.53 -11.71
CA ALA A 147 9.14 14.79 -11.54
C ALA A 147 8.06 15.07 -12.61
N ASN A 148 8.28 14.59 -13.85
CA ASN A 148 7.31 14.68 -14.95
C ASN A 148 6.32 13.51 -15.00
N GLY A 149 6.46 12.50 -14.11
CA GLY A 149 5.56 11.36 -14.04
C GLY A 149 5.75 10.27 -15.10
N ASP A 150 6.75 10.42 -15.99
CA ASP A 150 6.93 9.52 -17.14
C ASP A 150 7.74 8.26 -16.81
N THR A 151 8.44 8.25 -15.70
CA THR A 151 9.30 7.14 -15.29
C THR A 151 9.01 6.71 -13.88
N LEU A 152 8.80 5.41 -13.70
CA LEU A 152 8.67 4.78 -12.40
C LEU A 152 10.01 4.16 -12.00
N TYR A 153 10.63 4.68 -10.94
CA TYR A 153 11.78 4.06 -10.29
C TYR A 153 11.30 3.13 -9.19
N PHE A 154 11.98 2.02 -9.02
CA PHE A 154 11.63 1.03 -7.99
C PHE A 154 12.82 0.16 -7.61
N VAL A 155 12.73 -0.53 -6.48
CA VAL A 155 13.72 -1.51 -6.04
C VAL A 155 13.25 -2.91 -6.44
N SER A 156 14.14 -3.72 -7.00
CA SER A 156 13.84 -5.10 -7.37
C SER A 156 15.07 -6.02 -7.24
N ASP A 157 14.81 -7.31 -7.00
CA ASP A 157 15.77 -8.40 -7.05
C ASP A 157 15.83 -9.07 -8.44
N ALA A 158 15.35 -8.39 -9.48
CA ALA A 158 15.40 -8.87 -10.86
C ALA A 158 16.82 -9.22 -11.29
N PRO A 159 17.01 -10.29 -12.09
CA PRO A 159 18.32 -10.67 -12.60
C PRO A 159 18.87 -9.59 -13.55
N GLY A 160 20.21 -9.37 -13.50
CA GLY A 160 20.89 -8.38 -14.30
C GLY A 160 21.36 -7.14 -13.52
N GLY A 161 21.01 -7.03 -12.26
CA GLY A 161 21.57 -6.04 -11.32
C GLY A 161 22.97 -6.42 -10.83
N ILE A 162 23.55 -5.55 -9.97
CA ILE A 162 24.89 -5.74 -9.39
C ILE A 162 24.80 -6.39 -8.00
N GLY A 163 23.75 -6.05 -7.25
CA GLY A 163 23.52 -6.54 -5.88
C GLY A 163 22.37 -7.53 -5.77
N GLY A 164 21.94 -7.80 -4.54
CA GLY A 164 20.75 -8.61 -4.28
C GLY A 164 19.44 -7.86 -4.60
N LYS A 165 19.45 -6.54 -4.46
CA LYS A 165 18.38 -5.63 -4.87
C LYS A 165 19.01 -4.36 -5.42
N ASP A 166 18.51 -3.94 -6.58
CA ASP A 166 18.98 -2.78 -7.30
C ASP A 166 17.84 -1.81 -7.63
N ILE A 167 18.18 -0.58 -8.05
CA ILE A 167 17.20 0.39 -8.53
C ILE A 167 16.96 0.15 -10.02
N TRP A 168 15.72 0.01 -10.38
CA TRP A 168 15.23 -0.19 -11.73
C TRP A 168 14.33 0.95 -12.16
N MET A 169 14.06 1.06 -13.46
CA MET A 169 13.12 2.03 -14.01
C MET A 169 12.28 1.41 -15.13
N ALA A 170 11.06 1.89 -15.26
CA ALA A 170 10.09 1.54 -16.30
C ALA A 170 9.33 2.78 -16.76
#